data_6a6d360d9a0a3a88e23e401661b01239
#
_entry.id   6a6d360d9a0a3a88e23e401661b01239
#
_cell.length_a   1.000
_cell.length_b   1.000
_cell.length_c   1.000
_cell.angle_alpha   90.00
_cell.angle_beta   90.00
_cell.angle_gamma   90.00
#
_symmetry.space_group_name_H-M   'P 1'
#
loop_
_entity.id
_entity.type
_entity.pdbx_description
1 polymer ?
#
loop_
_entity_poly.entity_id
_entity_poly.type
_entity_poly.pdbx_seq_one_letter_code
_entity_poly.pdbx_strand_id
1 'polypeptide(L)'
;MSNIQDRKSIAEVVEKSLAKRKAREKRFQLAGLAAVITALIMLVVLLLSIVVTGLPAFTQTAMKLDFHFEESLLPAGQTLNQETISAMDFHSLVKKTLREKFPQVKKRKDKKALYKMVSNGTPYILRDMLIEDHSLLGQTKSIWVLADDEVDSVFKGSKTIVDSRLTEAQYGWIKQLVAEERVMTRFNWTFFQNGDSREPEMAGIWGAVMGSLYTMICSFIGY
;
A
#
# COMPACT_ATOMS: atom_id res chain seq x y z
N MET A 1 -84.54 17.79 -17.06
CA MET A 1 -83.95 17.15 -15.87
C MET A 1 -82.86 16.11 -16.19
N SER A 2 -82.72 15.61 -17.39
CA SER A 2 -81.72 14.59 -17.82
C SER A 2 -80.24 15.09 -17.82
N ASN A 3 -80.03 16.38 -18.12
CA ASN A 3 -78.68 16.96 -18.34
C ASN A 3 -77.83 17.16 -17.07
N ILE A 4 -78.42 17.15 -15.88
CA ILE A 4 -77.72 17.29 -14.59
C ILE A 4 -77.21 15.93 -14.06
N GLN A 5 -77.96 14.87 -14.33
CA GLN A 5 -77.62 13.50 -13.94
C GLN A 5 -76.46 12.96 -14.77
N ASP A 6 -76.40 13.25 -16.07
CA ASP A 6 -75.29 12.90 -16.95
C ASP A 6 -74.01 13.64 -16.61
N ARG A 7 -74.06 14.90 -16.22
CA ARG A 7 -72.93 15.67 -15.78
C ARG A 7 -72.30 15.13 -14.47
N LYS A 8 -73.13 14.65 -13.53
CA LYS A 8 -72.67 14.04 -12.29
C LYS A 8 -71.96 12.70 -12.53
N SER A 9 -72.51 11.86 -13.42
CA SER A 9 -71.89 10.57 -13.77
C SER A 9 -70.56 10.75 -14.50
N ILE A 10 -70.43 11.73 -15.37
CA ILE A 10 -69.17 12.07 -16.05
C ILE A 10 -68.15 12.60 -15.06
N ALA A 11 -68.53 13.45 -14.11
CA ALA A 11 -67.65 13.98 -13.08
C ALA A 11 -67.09 12.86 -12.19
N GLU A 12 -67.88 11.89 -11.77
CA GLU A 12 -67.44 10.72 -10.97
C GLU A 12 -66.46 9.82 -11.74
N VAL A 13 -66.72 9.57 -13.03
CA VAL A 13 -65.85 8.79 -13.90
C VAL A 13 -64.49 9.50 -14.09
N VAL A 14 -64.50 10.82 -14.28
CA VAL A 14 -63.29 11.64 -14.39
C VAL A 14 -62.53 11.66 -13.09
N GLU A 15 -63.22 11.81 -11.95
CA GLU A 15 -62.55 11.82 -10.62
C GLU A 15 -61.88 10.47 -10.29
N LYS A 16 -62.57 9.34 -10.56
CA LYS A 16 -61.95 8.00 -10.44
C LYS A 16 -60.74 7.81 -11.36
N SER A 17 -60.84 8.32 -12.61
CA SER A 17 -59.75 8.22 -13.56
C SER A 17 -58.54 9.08 -13.15
N LEU A 18 -58.78 10.27 -12.58
CA LEU A 18 -57.76 11.17 -12.05
C LEU A 18 -57.04 10.55 -10.82
N ALA A 19 -57.81 9.96 -9.90
CA ALA A 19 -57.22 9.28 -8.74
C ALA A 19 -56.30 8.12 -9.16
N LYS A 20 -56.73 7.32 -10.15
CA LYS A 20 -55.90 6.22 -10.70
C LYS A 20 -54.65 6.72 -11.41
N ARG A 21 -54.73 7.82 -12.16
CA ARG A 21 -53.58 8.45 -12.81
C ARG A 21 -52.60 9.03 -11.80
N LYS A 22 -53.07 9.76 -10.77
CA LYS A 22 -52.25 10.28 -9.68
C LYS A 22 -51.56 9.16 -8.90
N ALA A 23 -52.26 8.05 -8.63
CA ALA A 23 -51.64 6.91 -7.96
C ALA A 23 -50.53 6.25 -8.81
N ARG A 24 -50.73 6.16 -10.14
CA ARG A 24 -49.74 5.63 -11.08
C ARG A 24 -48.52 6.56 -11.17
N GLU A 25 -48.74 7.87 -11.21
CA GLU A 25 -47.69 8.88 -11.23
C GLU A 25 -46.85 8.82 -9.95
N LYS A 26 -47.47 8.78 -8.76
CA LYS A 26 -46.76 8.62 -7.49
C LYS A 26 -45.92 7.34 -7.44
N ARG A 27 -46.48 6.21 -7.93
CA ARG A 27 -45.70 4.95 -8.01
C ARG A 27 -44.49 5.09 -8.93
N PHE A 28 -44.63 5.78 -10.06
CA PHE A 28 -43.54 6.04 -10.99
C PHE A 28 -42.49 6.95 -10.37
N GLN A 29 -42.89 8.03 -9.69
CA GLN A 29 -41.97 8.91 -8.96
C GLN A 29 -41.24 8.18 -7.84
N LEU A 30 -41.95 7.34 -7.06
CA LEU A 30 -41.34 6.52 -6.02
C LEU A 30 -40.34 5.49 -6.60
N ALA A 31 -40.68 4.85 -7.71
CA ALA A 31 -39.80 3.93 -8.40
C ALA A 31 -38.54 4.64 -8.93
N GLY A 32 -38.70 5.84 -9.51
CA GLY A 32 -37.59 6.66 -9.94
C GLY A 32 -36.70 7.08 -8.77
N LEU A 33 -37.31 7.55 -7.67
CA LEU A 33 -36.57 7.89 -6.46
C LEU A 33 -35.80 6.67 -5.87
N ALA A 34 -36.48 5.52 -5.82
CA ALA A 34 -35.86 4.28 -5.34
C ALA A 34 -34.68 3.87 -6.21
N ALA A 35 -34.79 4.01 -7.54
CA ALA A 35 -33.65 3.72 -8.45
C ALA A 35 -32.46 4.64 -8.21
N VAL A 36 -32.68 5.94 -8.01
CA VAL A 36 -31.63 6.92 -7.71
C VAL A 36 -30.96 6.61 -6.36
N ILE A 37 -31.76 6.31 -5.33
CA ILE A 37 -31.23 5.94 -4.00
C ILE A 37 -30.41 4.65 -4.11
N THR A 38 -30.90 3.65 -4.85
CA THR A 38 -30.14 2.40 -5.06
C THR A 38 -28.82 2.64 -5.76
N ALA A 39 -28.79 3.48 -6.81
CA ALA A 39 -27.56 3.85 -7.49
C ALA A 39 -26.58 4.57 -6.56
N LEU A 40 -27.08 5.48 -5.70
CA LEU A 40 -26.26 6.19 -4.73
C LEU A 40 -25.67 5.23 -3.67
N ILE A 41 -26.47 4.30 -3.16
CA ILE A 41 -26.02 3.27 -2.22
C ILE A 41 -24.91 2.42 -2.87
N MET A 42 -25.11 1.97 -4.10
CA MET A 42 -24.09 1.20 -4.83
C MET A 42 -22.78 1.99 -5.01
N LEU A 43 -22.88 3.28 -5.32
CA LEU A 43 -21.71 4.16 -5.40
C LEU A 43 -20.97 4.26 -4.06
N VAL A 44 -21.73 4.47 -2.97
CA VAL A 44 -21.14 4.54 -1.61
C VAL A 44 -20.47 3.22 -1.24
N VAL A 45 -21.10 2.08 -1.51
CA VAL A 45 -20.52 0.75 -1.26
C VAL A 45 -19.23 0.55 -2.06
N LEU A 46 -19.22 0.97 -3.33
CA LEU A 46 -18.02 0.91 -4.17
C LEU A 46 -16.88 1.75 -3.57
N LEU A 47 -17.16 3.01 -3.23
CA LEU A 47 -16.16 3.92 -2.64
C LEU A 47 -15.64 3.39 -1.31
N LEU A 48 -16.52 2.90 -0.44
CA LEU A 48 -16.11 2.28 0.83
C LEU A 48 -15.23 1.05 0.61
N SER A 49 -15.57 0.21 -0.36
CA SER A 49 -14.77 -0.97 -0.72
C SER A 49 -13.35 -0.57 -1.16
N ILE A 50 -13.24 0.45 -2.01
CA ILE A 50 -11.93 0.97 -2.46
C ILE A 50 -11.12 1.51 -1.28
N VAL A 51 -11.75 2.31 -0.41
CA VAL A 51 -11.07 2.89 0.77
C VAL A 51 -10.58 1.79 1.70
N VAL A 52 -11.45 0.85 2.08
CA VAL A 52 -11.09 -0.24 3.01
C VAL A 52 -9.96 -1.12 2.45
N THR A 53 -10.02 -1.43 1.15
CA THR A 53 -8.98 -2.24 0.50
C THR A 53 -7.67 -1.46 0.35
N GLY A 54 -7.74 -0.14 0.18
CA GLY A 54 -6.57 0.73 0.04
C GLY A 54 -5.89 1.13 1.35
N LEU A 55 -6.59 1.07 2.50
CA LEU A 55 -6.06 1.48 3.80
C LEU A 55 -4.70 0.83 4.16
N PRO A 56 -4.44 -0.46 3.91
CA PRO A 56 -3.14 -1.07 4.20
C PRO A 56 -1.95 -0.44 3.46
N ALA A 57 -2.18 0.23 2.34
CA ALA A 57 -1.12 0.92 1.59
C ALA A 57 -0.54 2.14 2.34
N PHE A 58 -1.31 2.73 3.27
CA PHE A 58 -0.86 3.86 4.09
C PHE A 58 0.04 3.47 5.26
N THR A 59 0.28 2.19 5.45
CA THR A 59 1.17 1.68 6.49
C THR A 59 2.23 0.77 5.87
N GLN A 60 3.39 0.68 6.52
CA GLN A 60 4.50 -0.20 6.14
C GLN A 60 5.01 -0.94 7.37
N THR A 61 5.37 -2.20 7.19
CA THR A 61 6.07 -2.98 8.21
C THR A 61 7.57 -2.72 8.13
N ALA A 62 8.17 -2.37 9.27
CA ALA A 62 9.61 -2.22 9.40
C ALA A 62 10.16 -3.24 10.39
N MET A 63 11.37 -3.71 10.12
CA MET A 63 12.12 -4.64 10.97
C MET A 63 13.40 -3.98 11.48
N LYS A 64 13.70 -4.13 12.77
CA LYS A 64 14.89 -3.60 13.39
C LYS A 64 16.03 -4.62 13.30
N LEU A 65 17.07 -4.26 12.57
CA LEU A 65 18.26 -5.07 12.39
C LEU A 65 19.51 -4.28 12.82
N ASP A 66 20.52 -5.01 13.33
CA ASP A 66 21.75 -4.41 13.82
C ASP A 66 22.84 -4.58 12.73
N PHE A 67 23.11 -3.50 12.00
CA PHE A 67 24.09 -3.49 10.92
C PHE A 67 25.45 -3.08 11.45
N HIS A 68 26.45 -3.91 11.22
CA HIS A 68 27.84 -3.60 11.51
C HIS A 68 28.55 -3.13 10.23
N PHE A 69 28.85 -1.84 10.14
CA PHE A 69 29.52 -1.23 8.98
C PHE A 69 31.03 -1.52 9.07
N GLU A 70 31.44 -2.70 8.58
CA GLU A 70 32.85 -3.11 8.65
C GLU A 70 33.73 -2.21 7.80
N GLU A 71 34.95 -1.90 8.32
CA GLU A 71 35.97 -1.23 7.55
C GLU A 71 36.42 -2.04 6.32
N SER A 72 36.22 -3.36 6.35
CA SER A 72 36.50 -4.26 5.23
C SER A 72 35.60 -4.03 4.00
N LEU A 73 34.49 -3.28 4.15
CA LEU A 73 33.67 -2.82 3.03
C LEU A 73 34.39 -1.79 2.16
N LEU A 74 35.35 -1.06 2.73
CA LEU A 74 36.19 -0.10 2.02
C LEU A 74 37.35 -0.85 1.32
N PRO A 75 37.50 -0.68 -0.01
CA PRO A 75 38.64 -1.25 -0.69
C PRO A 75 39.97 -0.71 -0.11
N ALA A 76 40.97 -1.60 0.06
CA ALA A 76 42.23 -1.25 0.68
C ALA A 76 42.94 -0.07 -0.03
N GLY A 77 43.31 0.94 0.74
CA GLY A 77 44.06 2.11 0.23
C GLY A 77 43.18 3.21 -0.38
N GLN A 78 41.85 3.11 -0.31
CA GLN A 78 40.98 4.17 -0.76
C GLN A 78 40.51 5.05 0.41
N THR A 79 40.36 6.35 0.13
CA THR A 79 39.74 7.30 1.06
C THR A 79 38.21 7.19 1.00
N LEU A 80 37.57 7.40 2.13
CA LEU A 80 36.10 7.39 2.23
C LEU A 80 35.54 8.64 1.52
N ASN A 81 34.98 8.45 0.34
CA ASN A 81 34.28 9.48 -0.44
C ASN A 81 32.98 8.89 -1.04
N GLN A 82 32.14 9.74 -1.61
CA GLN A 82 30.83 9.33 -2.14
C GLN A 82 30.97 8.25 -3.24
N GLU A 83 32.00 8.28 -4.05
CA GLU A 83 32.23 7.28 -5.11
C GLU A 83 32.61 5.93 -4.53
N THR A 84 33.55 5.90 -3.56
CA THR A 84 33.99 4.66 -2.89
C THR A 84 32.85 4.05 -2.09
N ILE A 85 32.05 4.85 -1.38
CA ILE A 85 30.86 4.36 -0.65
C ILE A 85 29.86 3.77 -1.64
N SER A 86 29.61 4.41 -2.80
CA SER A 86 28.68 3.89 -3.80
C SER A 86 29.13 2.57 -4.44
N ALA A 87 30.43 2.28 -4.42
CA ALA A 87 31.01 1.04 -4.92
C ALA A 87 31.01 -0.11 -3.89
N MET A 88 30.70 0.16 -2.62
CA MET A 88 30.67 -0.86 -1.56
C MET A 88 29.50 -1.85 -1.75
N ASP A 89 29.71 -3.11 -1.35
CA ASP A 89 28.71 -4.16 -1.44
C ASP A 89 27.77 -4.18 -0.21
N PHE A 90 26.82 -3.25 -0.18
CA PHE A 90 25.79 -3.21 0.86
C PHE A 90 24.82 -4.39 0.80
N HIS A 91 24.68 -5.06 -0.36
CA HIS A 91 23.89 -6.29 -0.46
C HIS A 91 24.51 -7.43 0.37
N SER A 92 25.83 -7.55 0.35
CA SER A 92 26.54 -8.53 1.19
C SER A 92 26.41 -8.19 2.66
N LEU A 93 26.44 -6.91 3.03
CA LEU A 93 26.21 -6.44 4.39
C LEU A 93 24.82 -6.87 4.92
N VAL A 94 23.75 -6.61 4.16
CA VAL A 94 22.39 -7.04 4.52
C VAL A 94 22.31 -8.55 4.70
N LYS A 95 22.88 -9.32 3.75
CA LYS A 95 22.90 -10.79 3.84
C LYS A 95 23.69 -11.30 5.04
N LYS A 96 24.79 -10.63 5.41
CA LYS A 96 25.62 -10.96 6.57
C LYS A 96 24.83 -10.74 7.85
N THR A 97 24.26 -9.55 8.03
CA THR A 97 23.42 -9.20 9.18
C THR A 97 22.26 -10.20 9.39
N LEU A 98 21.58 -10.58 8.33
CA LEU A 98 20.49 -11.57 8.43
C LEU A 98 20.99 -12.96 8.83
N ARG A 99 22.18 -13.38 8.36
CA ARG A 99 22.78 -14.65 8.77
C ARG A 99 23.23 -14.66 10.22
N GLU A 100 23.75 -13.54 10.71
CA GLU A 100 24.15 -13.35 12.11
C GLU A 100 22.93 -13.37 13.03
N LYS A 101 21.84 -12.74 12.60
CA LYS A 101 20.56 -12.75 13.34
C LYS A 101 19.91 -14.13 13.39
N PHE A 102 20.07 -14.95 12.34
CA PHE A 102 19.49 -16.28 12.22
C PHE A 102 20.55 -17.35 11.95
N PRO A 103 21.45 -17.64 12.90
CA PRO A 103 22.59 -18.56 12.71
C PRO A 103 22.15 -20.02 12.46
N GLN A 104 20.91 -20.36 12.86
CA GLN A 104 20.30 -21.67 12.63
C GLN A 104 20.01 -21.95 11.16
N VAL A 105 19.96 -20.93 10.30
CA VAL A 105 19.62 -21.05 8.88
C VAL A 105 20.86 -21.45 8.08
N LYS A 106 21.08 -22.74 7.87
CA LYS A 106 22.28 -23.27 7.17
C LYS A 106 22.01 -23.62 5.70
N LYS A 107 20.80 -24.13 5.36
CA LYS A 107 20.48 -24.61 4.02
C LYS A 107 20.41 -23.44 3.02
N ARG A 108 20.95 -23.67 1.80
CA ARG A 108 20.99 -22.66 0.73
C ARG A 108 19.59 -22.11 0.35
N LYS A 109 18.58 -23.00 0.35
CA LYS A 109 17.19 -22.62 0.04
C LYS A 109 16.65 -21.67 1.10
N ASP A 110 16.85 -21.99 2.37
CA ASP A 110 16.36 -21.19 3.50
C ASP A 110 17.10 -19.85 3.59
N LYS A 111 18.40 -19.80 3.30
CA LYS A 111 19.14 -18.53 3.18
C LYS A 111 18.58 -17.62 2.11
N LYS A 112 18.16 -18.16 0.95
CA LYS A 112 17.50 -17.36 -0.09
C LYS A 112 16.16 -16.82 0.39
N ALA A 113 15.39 -17.62 1.12
CA ALA A 113 14.13 -17.19 1.72
C ALA A 113 14.34 -16.12 2.80
N LEU A 114 15.40 -16.28 3.63
CA LEU A 114 15.78 -15.30 4.66
C LEU A 114 16.10 -13.93 4.05
N TYR A 115 16.87 -13.90 2.96
CA TYR A 115 17.24 -12.63 2.29
C TYR A 115 16.05 -11.90 1.66
N LYS A 116 14.97 -12.62 1.35
CA LYS A 116 13.72 -12.05 0.86
C LYS A 116 12.78 -11.52 1.95
N MET A 117 13.19 -11.54 3.20
CA MET A 117 12.36 -10.95 4.28
C MET A 117 12.47 -9.44 4.33
N VAL A 118 13.54 -8.89 3.81
CA VAL A 118 13.88 -7.47 3.85
C VAL A 118 13.81 -6.90 2.43
N SER A 119 13.32 -5.68 2.30
CA SER A 119 13.24 -4.96 1.03
C SER A 119 14.59 -4.90 0.31
N ASN A 120 14.56 -5.10 -1.01
CA ASN A 120 15.71 -4.88 -1.88
C ASN A 120 16.20 -3.42 -1.89
N GLY A 121 15.39 -2.48 -1.39
CA GLY A 121 15.77 -1.09 -1.19
C GLY A 121 16.70 -0.85 -0.01
N THR A 122 16.80 -1.80 0.93
CA THR A 122 17.63 -1.66 2.15
C THR A 122 19.10 -1.32 1.88
N PRO A 123 19.80 -1.97 0.92
CA PRO A 123 21.19 -1.61 0.61
C PRO A 123 21.40 -0.14 0.24
N TYR A 124 20.44 0.45 -0.47
CA TYR A 124 20.49 1.87 -0.85
C TYR A 124 20.33 2.79 0.36
N ILE A 125 19.42 2.44 1.28
CA ILE A 125 19.25 3.19 2.54
C ILE A 125 20.53 3.15 3.37
N LEU A 126 21.18 2.00 3.50
CA LEU A 126 22.43 1.87 4.23
C LEU A 126 23.56 2.67 3.58
N ARG A 127 23.64 2.67 2.25
CA ARG A 127 24.59 3.48 1.48
C ARG A 127 24.39 4.96 1.76
N ASP A 128 23.17 5.44 1.63
CA ASP A 128 22.84 6.85 1.78
C ASP A 128 23.10 7.33 3.22
N MET A 129 22.82 6.49 4.22
CA MET A 129 23.18 6.76 5.62
C MET A 129 24.70 6.88 5.83
N LEU A 130 25.51 6.05 5.17
CA LEU A 130 26.97 6.14 5.28
C LEU A 130 27.52 7.34 4.51
N ILE A 131 26.85 7.80 3.43
CA ILE A 131 27.18 9.05 2.73
C ILE A 131 26.89 10.26 3.61
N GLU A 132 25.78 10.25 4.36
CA GLU A 132 25.41 11.34 5.27
C GLU A 132 26.29 11.38 6.52
N ASP A 133 26.63 10.22 7.05
CA ASP A 133 27.42 10.08 8.29
C ASP A 133 28.54 9.06 8.13
N HIS A 134 29.70 9.53 7.74
CA HIS A 134 30.92 8.72 7.57
C HIS A 134 31.42 8.08 8.88
N SER A 135 31.01 8.58 10.05
CA SER A 135 31.43 8.03 11.35
C SER A 135 30.81 6.66 11.64
N LEU A 136 29.81 6.24 10.86
CA LEU A 136 29.19 4.92 10.98
C LEU A 136 30.13 3.77 10.60
N LEU A 137 31.19 4.03 9.80
CA LEU A 137 32.19 3.01 9.45
C LEU A 137 32.90 2.51 10.71
N GLY A 138 32.99 1.20 10.86
CA GLY A 138 33.50 0.54 12.06
C GLY A 138 32.50 0.40 13.21
N GLN A 139 31.29 0.97 13.08
CA GLN A 139 30.28 0.94 14.13
C GLN A 139 29.13 -0.04 13.83
N THR A 140 28.43 -0.48 14.90
CA THR A 140 27.17 -1.21 14.80
C THR A 140 26.02 -0.28 15.11
N LYS A 141 25.06 -0.20 14.20
CA LYS A 141 23.87 0.63 14.37
C LYS A 141 22.59 -0.20 14.17
N SER A 142 21.65 -0.06 15.10
CA SER A 142 20.30 -0.65 14.95
C SER A 142 19.48 0.24 14.03
N ILE A 143 19.04 -0.31 12.90
CA ILE A 143 18.32 0.44 11.86
C ILE A 143 17.00 -0.24 11.59
N TRP A 144 15.94 0.56 11.44
CA TRP A 144 14.64 0.11 10.98
C TRP A 144 14.64 0.07 9.45
N VAL A 145 14.57 -1.12 8.89
CA VAL A 145 14.49 -1.36 7.45
C VAL A 145 13.13 -1.88 7.06
N LEU A 146 12.71 -1.61 5.82
CA LEU A 146 11.42 -2.08 5.32
C LEU A 146 11.43 -3.59 5.16
N ALA A 147 10.32 -4.21 5.53
CA ALA A 147 10.04 -5.60 5.16
C ALA A 147 9.75 -5.70 3.66
N ASP A 148 9.97 -6.88 3.10
CA ASP A 148 9.49 -7.24 1.76
C ASP A 148 7.94 -7.20 1.71
N ASP A 149 7.35 -6.97 0.54
CA ASP A 149 5.91 -6.79 0.34
C ASP A 149 5.07 -7.99 0.82
N GLU A 150 5.57 -9.21 0.63
CA GLU A 150 4.87 -10.41 1.10
C GLU A 150 4.88 -10.50 2.64
N VAL A 151 6.01 -10.13 3.28
CA VAL A 151 6.12 -10.08 4.74
C VAL A 151 5.19 -9.01 5.31
N ASP A 152 5.16 -7.84 4.68
CA ASP A 152 4.30 -6.72 5.05
C ASP A 152 2.81 -7.11 4.97
N SER A 153 2.41 -7.73 3.86
CA SER A 153 1.04 -8.17 3.62
C SER A 153 0.55 -9.21 4.64
N VAL A 154 1.40 -10.18 5.00
CA VAL A 154 1.07 -11.21 5.99
C VAL A 154 1.07 -10.62 7.40
N PHE A 155 2.02 -9.76 7.75
CA PHE A 155 2.09 -9.12 9.07
C PHE A 155 0.87 -8.22 9.34
N LYS A 156 0.40 -7.50 8.34
CA LYS A 156 -0.82 -6.67 8.41
C LYS A 156 -2.12 -7.46 8.37
N GLY A 157 -2.06 -8.77 8.10
CA GLY A 157 -3.24 -9.61 7.94
C GLY A 157 -3.99 -9.39 6.62
N SER A 158 -3.40 -8.69 5.66
CA SER A 158 -3.97 -8.49 4.31
C SER A 158 -3.94 -9.76 3.47
N LYS A 159 -2.98 -10.66 3.77
CA LYS A 159 -2.87 -12.01 3.19
C LYS A 159 -2.74 -13.05 4.29
N THR A 160 -3.32 -14.23 4.07
CA THR A 160 -3.02 -15.39 4.91
C THR A 160 -1.69 -16.01 4.51
N ILE A 161 -1.10 -16.84 5.39
CA ILE A 161 0.16 -17.55 5.06
C ILE A 161 -0.05 -18.46 3.84
N VAL A 162 -1.22 -19.08 3.72
CA VAL A 162 -1.56 -19.99 2.63
C VAL A 162 -1.63 -19.26 1.27
N ASP A 163 -2.10 -18.01 1.28
CA ASP A 163 -2.23 -17.19 0.08
C ASP A 163 -0.93 -16.40 -0.24
N SER A 164 0.04 -16.43 0.67
CA SER A 164 1.32 -15.75 0.50
C SER A 164 2.36 -16.68 -0.13
N ARG A 165 3.43 -16.09 -0.66
CA ARG A 165 4.61 -16.84 -1.12
C ARG A 165 5.60 -17.13 0.00
N LEU A 166 5.26 -16.82 1.25
CA LEU A 166 6.10 -17.06 2.40
C LEU A 166 6.15 -18.54 2.75
N THR A 167 7.31 -19.00 3.13
CA THR A 167 7.49 -20.35 3.67
C THR A 167 7.15 -20.36 5.17
N GLU A 168 6.80 -21.51 5.72
CA GLU A 168 6.58 -21.67 7.17
C GLU A 168 7.81 -21.23 7.99
N ALA A 169 9.01 -21.47 7.46
CA ALA A 169 10.24 -21.03 8.09
C ALA A 169 10.32 -19.50 8.21
N GLN A 170 9.98 -18.77 7.15
CA GLN A 170 9.94 -17.29 7.17
C GLN A 170 8.93 -16.79 8.20
N TYR A 171 7.76 -17.41 8.25
CA TYR A 171 6.76 -17.07 9.26
C TYR A 171 7.27 -17.30 10.70
N GLY A 172 8.00 -18.39 10.92
CA GLY A 172 8.66 -18.64 12.21
C GLY A 172 9.65 -17.53 12.57
N TRP A 173 10.45 -17.07 11.61
CA TRP A 173 11.41 -15.96 11.83
C TRP A 173 10.72 -14.62 12.08
N ILE A 174 9.61 -14.35 11.38
CA ILE A 174 8.80 -13.14 11.64
C ILE A 174 8.26 -13.18 13.08
N LYS A 175 7.71 -14.32 13.53
CA LYS A 175 7.24 -14.48 14.90
C LYS A 175 8.35 -14.27 15.94
N GLN A 176 9.56 -14.75 15.65
CA GLN A 176 10.71 -14.52 16.52
C GLN A 176 11.02 -13.04 16.63
N LEU A 177 11.08 -12.31 15.49
CA LEU A 177 11.33 -10.86 15.50
C LEU A 177 10.22 -10.08 16.20
N VAL A 178 8.97 -10.53 16.08
CA VAL A 178 7.83 -9.92 16.79
C VAL A 178 7.96 -10.14 18.31
N ALA A 179 8.33 -11.34 18.74
CA ALA A 179 8.56 -11.64 20.16
C ALA A 179 9.71 -10.84 20.78
N GLU A 180 10.68 -10.44 19.94
CA GLU A 180 11.81 -9.58 20.32
C GLU A 180 11.49 -8.08 20.19
N GLU A 181 10.25 -7.70 19.90
CA GLU A 181 9.82 -6.31 19.64
C GLU A 181 10.61 -5.61 18.52
N ARG A 182 11.07 -6.40 17.54
CA ARG A 182 11.87 -5.93 16.41
C ARG A 182 11.07 -5.77 15.12
N VAL A 183 9.75 -5.79 15.20
CA VAL A 183 8.83 -5.53 14.07
C VAL A 183 7.81 -4.50 14.49
N MET A 184 7.60 -3.52 13.65
CA MET A 184 6.59 -2.48 13.88
C MET A 184 5.91 -2.09 12.58
N THR A 185 4.66 -1.65 12.69
CA THR A 185 3.96 -0.96 11.60
C THR A 185 4.14 0.55 11.77
N ARG A 186 4.50 1.23 10.70
CA ARG A 186 4.66 2.69 10.66
C ARG A 186 3.89 3.29 9.49
N PHE A 187 3.64 4.60 9.53
CA PHE A 187 3.03 5.31 8.42
C PHE A 187 3.94 5.27 7.17
N ASN A 188 3.34 5.03 6.01
CA ASN A 188 4.05 4.91 4.75
C ASN A 188 4.27 6.27 4.09
N TRP A 189 5.29 7.01 4.54
CA TRP A 189 5.70 8.26 3.89
C TRP A 189 6.24 8.04 2.48
N THR A 190 6.88 6.89 2.24
CA THR A 190 7.41 6.49 0.94
C THR A 190 6.34 6.52 -0.15
N PHE A 191 5.11 6.08 0.18
CA PHE A 191 3.97 6.12 -0.72
C PHE A 191 3.65 7.53 -1.25
N PHE A 192 3.85 8.57 -0.44
CA PHE A 192 3.54 9.95 -0.81
C PHE A 192 4.71 10.68 -1.47
N GLN A 193 5.94 10.25 -1.22
CA GLN A 193 7.14 10.98 -1.63
C GLN A 193 7.83 10.36 -2.85
N ASN A 194 7.70 9.05 -3.02
CA ASN A 194 8.39 8.33 -4.08
C ASN A 194 7.59 8.34 -5.39
N GLY A 195 8.32 8.16 -6.49
CA GLY A 195 7.75 7.83 -7.78
C GLY A 195 7.45 6.34 -7.92
N ASP A 196 7.33 5.90 -9.16
CA ASP A 196 7.18 4.49 -9.48
C ASP A 196 8.46 3.70 -9.15
N SER A 197 8.30 2.48 -8.65
CA SER A 197 9.39 1.56 -8.31
C SER A 197 9.00 0.13 -8.67
N ARG A 198 10.00 -0.68 -9.02
CA ARG A 198 9.80 -2.12 -9.23
C ARG A 198 9.55 -2.89 -7.93
N GLU A 199 9.96 -2.32 -6.81
CA GLU A 199 9.75 -2.87 -5.49
C GLU A 199 8.47 -2.23 -4.90
N PRO A 200 7.39 -2.99 -4.68
CA PRO A 200 6.09 -2.44 -4.24
C PRO A 200 6.18 -1.63 -2.94
N GLU A 201 7.02 -2.07 -2.00
CA GLU A 201 7.23 -1.39 -0.72
C GLU A 201 7.96 -0.05 -0.85
N MET A 202 8.61 0.21 -1.99
CA MET A 202 9.31 1.45 -2.32
C MET A 202 8.52 2.33 -3.29
N ALA A 203 7.42 1.83 -3.86
CA ALA A 203 6.62 2.56 -4.83
C ALA A 203 5.78 3.65 -4.17
N GLY A 204 5.60 4.76 -4.88
CA GLY A 204 4.79 5.89 -4.44
C GLY A 204 3.95 6.49 -5.56
N ILE A 205 3.04 7.38 -5.18
CA ILE A 205 2.10 8.03 -6.10
C ILE A 205 2.61 9.35 -6.67
N TRP A 206 3.73 9.88 -6.15
CA TRP A 206 4.20 11.24 -6.52
C TRP A 206 4.42 11.40 -8.01
N GLY A 207 5.04 10.41 -8.67
CA GLY A 207 5.26 10.43 -10.11
C GLY A 207 3.95 10.48 -10.91
N ALA A 208 2.93 9.72 -10.51
CA ALA A 208 1.62 9.72 -11.16
C ALA A 208 0.88 11.05 -10.96
N VAL A 209 0.94 11.62 -9.75
CA VAL A 209 0.34 12.93 -9.43
C VAL A 209 0.97 14.04 -10.27
N MET A 210 2.30 14.10 -10.31
CA MET A 210 3.02 15.11 -11.09
C MET A 210 2.80 14.93 -12.59
N GLY A 211 2.81 13.70 -13.10
CA GLY A 211 2.51 13.40 -14.50
C GLY A 211 1.10 13.85 -14.90
N SER A 212 0.10 13.56 -14.08
CA SER A 212 -1.29 14.00 -14.30
C SER A 212 -1.41 15.54 -14.29
N LEU A 213 -0.74 16.19 -13.34
CA LEU A 213 -0.74 17.65 -13.21
C LEU A 213 -0.11 18.30 -14.46
N TYR A 214 1.07 17.82 -14.91
CA TYR A 214 1.71 18.33 -16.11
C TYR A 214 0.84 18.13 -17.36
N THR A 215 0.20 16.96 -17.49
CA THR A 215 -0.71 16.68 -18.61
C THR A 215 -1.89 17.65 -18.62
N MET A 216 -2.49 17.92 -17.46
CA MET A 216 -3.56 18.92 -17.33
C MET A 216 -3.07 20.32 -17.75
N ILE A 217 -1.94 20.77 -17.22
CA ILE A 217 -1.37 22.09 -17.53
C ILE A 217 -1.08 22.22 -19.04
N CYS A 218 -0.43 21.24 -19.64
CA CYS A 218 -0.15 21.23 -21.07
C CYS A 218 -1.44 21.26 -21.91
N SER A 219 -2.48 20.54 -21.48
CA SER A 219 -3.79 20.54 -22.14
C SER A 219 -4.49 21.92 -22.08
N PHE A 220 -4.31 22.66 -20.97
CA PHE A 220 -4.88 24.01 -20.83
C PHE A 220 -4.09 25.08 -21.60
N ILE A 221 -2.79 24.95 -21.74
CA ILE A 221 -1.92 25.93 -22.44
C ILE A 221 -1.93 25.69 -23.97
N GLY A 222 -2.19 24.45 -24.40
CA GLY A 222 -2.24 24.08 -25.81
C GLY A 222 -3.55 24.38 -26.53
N TYR A 223 -4.52 24.99 -25.83
CA TYR A 223 -5.77 25.54 -26.36
C TYR A 223 -5.68 27.07 -26.35
#